data_6b313ba78bb1d766868d632bda2fd644
#
_entry.id   6b313ba78bb1d766868d632bda2fd644
#
_cell.length_a   1.000
_cell.length_b   1.000
_cell.length_c   1.000
_cell.angle_alpha   90.00
_cell.angle_beta   90.00
_cell.angle_gamma   90.00
#
_symmetry.space_group_name_H-M   'P 1'
#
loop_
_entity.id
_entity.type
_entity.pdbx_description
1 polymer ?
#
loop_
_entity_poly.entity_id
_entity_poly.type
_entity_poly.pdbx_seq_one_letter_code
_entity_poly.pdbx_strand_id
1 'polypeptide(L)'
;MFDADVNIDIAQASLDDLERAASLNPLGSRRRSKIFRWRVHNGCVCFVARAGTTLVAYNWVRLQPGVDDGDMIALADGQAFHLDSYVDENWRGRRIEAALSSRMRLFEKQHGCVATYTKISAFNSKSLRSARRMGWKPTGLVLRVRGSKSGGWPIVTLWGSMHPLVRLRSK
;
A
#
# COMPACT_ATOMS: atom_id res chain seq x y z
N MET A 1 -19.66 23.59 3.99
CA MET A 1 -20.10 23.71 2.59
C MET A 1 -19.22 22.75 1.81
N PHE A 2 -19.69 21.55 1.47
CA PHE A 2 -18.90 20.56 0.72
C PHE A 2 -19.10 20.95 -0.74
N ASP A 3 -18.00 21.37 -1.42
CA ASP A 3 -18.01 21.54 -2.86
C ASP A 3 -18.44 20.22 -3.47
N ALA A 4 -19.64 20.20 -3.98
CA ALA A 4 -20.16 19.15 -4.83
C ALA A 4 -19.31 19.17 -6.11
N ASP A 5 -18.96 17.97 -6.59
CA ASP A 5 -18.48 17.71 -7.93
C ASP A 5 -17.04 18.06 -8.32
N VAL A 6 -16.06 17.84 -7.45
CA VAL A 6 -14.72 17.65 -7.99
C VAL A 6 -14.65 16.25 -8.61
N ASN A 7 -14.68 16.19 -9.92
CA ASN A 7 -14.50 14.96 -10.67
C ASN A 7 -13.08 14.41 -10.37
N ILE A 8 -13.01 13.25 -9.73
CA ILE A 8 -11.76 12.56 -9.42
C ILE A 8 -11.53 11.49 -10.48
N ASP A 9 -10.53 11.72 -11.32
CA ASP A 9 -10.04 10.70 -12.25
C ASP A 9 -9.08 9.74 -11.54
N ILE A 10 -9.27 8.42 -11.75
CA ILE A 10 -8.42 7.38 -11.18
C ILE A 10 -7.88 6.49 -12.28
N ALA A 11 -6.56 6.49 -12.42
CA ALA A 11 -5.86 5.72 -13.44
C ALA A 11 -4.60 5.04 -12.86
N GLN A 12 -4.07 4.10 -13.64
CA GLN A 12 -2.72 3.60 -13.42
C GLN A 12 -1.72 4.73 -13.69
N ALA A 13 -0.72 4.87 -12.83
CA ALA A 13 0.25 5.95 -12.90
C ALA A 13 1.15 5.84 -14.14
N SER A 14 1.36 6.95 -14.83
CA SER A 14 2.44 7.15 -15.78
C SER A 14 3.78 7.38 -15.06
N LEU A 15 4.89 7.43 -15.80
CA LEU A 15 6.19 7.76 -15.20
C LEU A 15 6.21 9.16 -14.58
N ASP A 16 5.58 10.14 -15.25
CA ASP A 16 5.45 11.51 -14.73
C ASP A 16 4.63 11.56 -13.43
N ASP A 17 3.58 10.74 -13.36
CA ASP A 17 2.78 10.64 -12.15
C ASP A 17 3.58 10.10 -10.98
N LEU A 18 4.49 9.16 -11.21
CA LEU A 18 5.31 8.59 -10.15
C LEU A 18 6.24 9.62 -9.52
N GLU A 19 6.79 10.53 -10.31
CA GLU A 19 7.64 11.62 -9.78
C GLU A 19 6.80 12.62 -8.96
N ARG A 20 5.63 12.99 -9.48
CA ARG A 20 4.68 13.85 -8.76
C ARG A 20 4.17 13.18 -7.48
N ALA A 21 3.81 11.89 -7.54
CA ALA A 21 3.37 11.12 -6.38
C ALA A 21 4.46 11.00 -5.31
N ALA A 22 5.72 10.84 -5.71
CA ALA A 22 6.84 10.81 -4.77
C ALA A 22 7.00 12.13 -4.01
N SER A 23 6.65 13.25 -4.64
CA SER A 23 6.72 14.59 -4.06
C SER A 23 5.48 14.99 -3.28
N LEU A 24 4.35 14.32 -3.49
CA LEU A 24 3.08 14.64 -2.84
C LEU A 24 3.14 14.52 -1.31
N ASN A 25 3.87 13.53 -0.80
CA ASN A 25 4.10 13.37 0.63
C ASN A 25 5.41 14.05 1.03
N PRO A 26 5.40 15.12 1.84
CA PRO A 26 6.57 15.93 2.15
C PRO A 26 7.67 15.17 2.90
N LEU A 27 7.32 14.04 3.55
CA LEU A 27 8.28 13.24 4.31
C LEU A 27 9.15 12.39 3.37
N GLY A 28 10.30 12.92 2.93
CA GLY A 28 11.37 12.15 2.28
C GLY A 28 11.21 11.91 0.77
N SER A 29 10.88 12.92 -0.01
CA SER A 29 10.65 12.85 -1.46
C SER A 29 11.77 12.13 -2.24
N ARG A 30 13.06 12.45 -2.03
CA ARG A 30 14.19 11.80 -2.72
C ARG A 30 14.29 10.30 -2.44
N ARG A 31 14.09 9.87 -1.20
CA ARG A 31 14.08 8.45 -0.83
C ARG A 31 12.88 7.74 -1.46
N ARG A 32 11.75 8.42 -1.52
CA ARG A 32 10.50 7.90 -2.07
C ARG A 32 10.60 7.67 -3.58
N SER A 33 11.21 8.57 -4.34
CA SER A 33 11.44 8.40 -5.78
C SER A 33 12.29 7.15 -6.08
N LYS A 34 13.29 6.84 -5.24
CA LYS A 34 14.08 5.60 -5.36
C LYS A 34 13.22 4.37 -5.09
N ILE A 35 12.40 4.41 -4.05
CA ILE A 35 11.47 3.32 -3.69
C ILE A 35 10.46 3.11 -4.81
N PHE A 36 9.90 4.16 -5.38
CA PHE A 36 8.90 4.07 -6.45
C PHE A 36 9.48 3.46 -7.72
N ARG A 37 10.67 3.88 -8.14
CA ARG A 37 11.39 3.26 -9.25
C ARG A 37 11.68 1.78 -9.00
N TRP A 38 12.12 1.43 -7.81
CA TRP A 38 12.34 0.04 -7.42
C TRP A 38 11.04 -0.78 -7.50
N ARG A 39 9.91 -0.24 -7.01
CA ARG A 39 8.61 -0.91 -7.09
C ARG A 39 8.18 -1.19 -8.52
N VAL A 40 8.31 -0.21 -9.40
CA VAL A 40 8.00 -0.41 -10.84
C VAL A 40 8.88 -1.50 -11.44
N HIS A 41 10.18 -1.46 -11.17
CA HIS A 41 11.12 -2.47 -11.66
C HIS A 41 10.77 -3.89 -11.15
N ASN A 42 10.16 -3.98 -9.98
CA ASN A 42 9.71 -5.25 -9.39
C ASN A 42 8.22 -5.54 -9.64
N GLY A 43 7.63 -4.96 -10.68
CA GLY A 43 6.29 -5.29 -11.14
C GLY A 43 5.15 -4.82 -10.23
N CYS A 44 5.42 -3.91 -9.28
CA CYS A 44 4.35 -3.26 -8.54
C CYS A 44 3.66 -2.20 -9.40
N VAL A 45 2.35 -2.07 -9.24
CA VAL A 45 1.54 -1.11 -9.98
C VAL A 45 1.08 0.01 -9.06
N CYS A 46 1.20 1.24 -9.53
CA CYS A 46 0.70 2.43 -8.83
C CYS A 46 -0.61 2.90 -9.45
N PHE A 47 -1.57 3.23 -8.63
CA PHE A 47 -2.77 3.95 -9.02
C PHE A 47 -2.73 5.36 -8.43
N VAL A 48 -3.15 6.33 -9.21
CA VAL A 48 -3.21 7.74 -8.81
C VAL A 48 -4.62 8.28 -8.95
N ALA A 49 -4.95 9.24 -8.11
CA ALA A 49 -6.16 10.02 -8.21
C ALA A 49 -5.81 11.47 -8.55
N ARG A 50 -6.52 12.05 -9.52
CA ARG A 50 -6.35 13.42 -9.98
C ARG A 50 -7.65 14.20 -9.84
N ALA A 51 -7.53 15.46 -9.44
CA ALA A 51 -8.57 16.47 -9.51
C ALA A 51 -8.18 17.44 -10.63
N GLY A 52 -8.76 17.29 -11.81
CA GLY A 52 -8.28 17.96 -13.01
C GLY A 52 -6.82 17.55 -13.30
N THR A 53 -5.90 18.50 -13.35
CA THR A 53 -4.46 18.27 -13.58
C THR A 53 -3.66 17.99 -12.31
N THR A 54 -4.28 18.17 -11.13
CA THR A 54 -3.60 18.03 -9.84
C THR A 54 -3.66 16.61 -9.34
N LEU A 55 -2.50 15.99 -9.11
CA LEU A 55 -2.41 14.69 -8.46
C LEU A 55 -2.66 14.87 -6.96
N VAL A 56 -3.64 14.13 -6.41
CA VAL A 56 -4.11 14.33 -5.03
C VAL A 56 -3.96 13.09 -4.16
N ALA A 57 -3.76 11.90 -4.76
CA ALA A 57 -3.53 10.67 -4.00
C ALA A 57 -2.83 9.62 -4.85
N TYR A 58 -2.22 8.65 -4.18
CA TYR A 58 -1.71 7.43 -4.80
C TYR A 58 -1.91 6.21 -3.91
N ASN A 59 -1.89 5.03 -4.52
CA ASN A 59 -1.84 3.76 -3.82
C ASN A 59 -1.11 2.71 -4.67
N TRP A 60 -0.36 1.82 -4.03
CA TRP A 60 0.44 0.80 -4.68
C TRP A 60 -0.12 -0.59 -4.45
N VAL A 61 -0.08 -1.44 -5.48
CA VAL A 61 -0.41 -2.85 -5.39
C VAL A 61 0.73 -3.71 -5.94
N ARG A 62 0.97 -4.82 -5.28
CA ARG A 62 1.85 -5.90 -5.71
C ARG A 62 1.00 -7.15 -5.93
N LEU A 63 1.17 -7.79 -7.09
CA LEU A 63 0.49 -9.05 -7.44
C LEU A 63 1.47 -10.23 -7.46
N GLN A 64 2.76 -9.96 -7.60
CA GLN A 64 3.76 -11.01 -7.79
C GLN A 64 4.07 -11.72 -6.47
N PRO A 65 4.05 -13.07 -6.45
CA PRO A 65 4.50 -13.86 -5.33
C PRO A 65 5.98 -13.61 -5.01
N GLY A 66 6.34 -13.70 -3.75
CA GLY A 66 7.74 -13.78 -3.32
C GLY A 66 8.56 -12.49 -3.36
N VAL A 67 8.04 -11.38 -3.85
CA VAL A 67 8.76 -10.10 -3.85
C VAL A 67 8.71 -9.49 -2.45
N ASP A 68 9.84 -9.47 -1.79
CA ASP A 68 10.01 -8.84 -0.47
C ASP A 68 10.54 -7.40 -0.66
N ASP A 69 9.73 -6.41 -0.40
CA ASP A 69 10.12 -5.00 -0.35
C ASP A 69 10.46 -4.55 1.09
N GLY A 70 10.80 -5.50 1.94
CA GLY A 70 11.00 -5.31 3.37
C GLY A 70 9.71 -5.32 4.18
N ASP A 71 8.58 -5.58 3.55
CA ASP A 71 7.29 -5.67 4.22
C ASP A 71 6.98 -7.06 4.80
N MET A 72 7.81 -8.07 4.46
CA MET A 72 7.85 -9.40 5.08
C MET A 72 6.56 -10.22 4.91
N ILE A 73 5.77 -9.90 3.89
CA ILE A 73 4.58 -10.65 3.53
C ILE A 73 4.87 -11.34 2.21
N ALA A 74 5.01 -12.66 2.25
CA ALA A 74 5.02 -13.44 1.03
C ALA A 74 3.59 -13.60 0.54
N LEU A 75 3.39 -13.31 -0.73
CA LEU A 75 2.14 -13.59 -1.41
C LEU A 75 2.19 -14.97 -2.03
N ALA A 76 1.08 -15.69 -1.97
CA ALA A 76 0.81 -16.85 -2.80
C ALA A 76 0.15 -16.41 -4.12
N ASP A 77 0.02 -17.34 -5.04
CA ASP A 77 -0.71 -17.12 -6.28
C ASP A 77 -2.16 -16.69 -5.97
N GLY A 78 -2.68 -15.78 -6.77
CA GLY A 78 -4.01 -15.23 -6.57
C GLY A 78 -4.15 -14.27 -5.36
N GLN A 79 -3.04 -13.82 -4.80
CA GLN A 79 -3.04 -12.84 -3.72
C GLN A 79 -2.44 -11.50 -4.16
N ALA A 80 -2.98 -10.41 -3.64
CA ALA A 80 -2.48 -9.07 -3.84
C ALA A 80 -2.10 -8.42 -2.50
N PHE A 81 -1.21 -7.45 -2.54
CA PHE A 81 -0.82 -6.66 -1.38
C PHE A 81 -0.81 -5.17 -1.69
N HIS A 82 -1.61 -4.42 -0.93
CA HIS A 82 -1.57 -2.96 -0.95
C HIS A 82 -0.43 -2.47 -0.07
N LEU A 83 0.50 -1.75 -0.68
CA LEU A 83 1.77 -1.35 -0.04
C LEU A 83 1.64 -0.01 0.69
N ASP A 84 1.67 1.06 -0.07
CA ASP A 84 1.84 2.43 0.40
C ASP A 84 0.76 3.29 -0.24
N SER A 85 -0.04 3.95 0.58
CA SER A 85 -1.07 4.87 0.14
C SER A 85 -0.91 6.23 0.78
N TYR A 86 -1.23 7.26 0.03
CA TYR A 86 -1.26 8.62 0.52
C TYR A 86 -2.37 9.41 -0.14
N VAL A 87 -3.07 10.18 0.66
CA VAL A 87 -4.03 11.21 0.19
C VAL A 87 -3.55 12.54 0.73
N ASP A 88 -3.41 13.53 -0.15
CA ASP A 88 -3.05 14.90 0.21
C ASP A 88 -3.98 15.44 1.30
N GLU A 89 -3.43 16.17 2.26
CA GLU A 89 -4.15 16.60 3.46
C GLU A 89 -5.39 17.41 3.15
N ASN A 90 -5.31 18.29 2.14
CA ASN A 90 -6.40 19.14 1.70
C ASN A 90 -7.54 18.37 0.99
N TRP A 91 -7.25 17.09 0.61
CA TRP A 91 -8.18 16.23 -0.11
C TRP A 91 -8.72 15.08 0.75
N ARG A 92 -8.33 15.01 2.02
CA ARG A 92 -8.85 13.98 2.96
C ARG A 92 -10.33 14.21 3.26
N GLY A 93 -11.01 13.15 3.69
CA GLY A 93 -12.44 13.18 3.98
C GLY A 93 -13.36 13.06 2.77
N ARG A 94 -12.83 13.10 1.55
CA ARG A 94 -13.59 13.05 0.27
C ARG A 94 -13.71 11.64 -0.32
N ARG A 95 -13.46 10.59 0.45
CA ARG A 95 -13.55 9.17 0.03
C ARG A 95 -12.59 8.75 -1.10
N ILE A 96 -11.57 9.54 -1.40
CA ILE A 96 -10.61 9.28 -2.50
C ILE A 96 -9.89 7.94 -2.30
N GLU A 97 -9.47 7.62 -1.07
CA GLU A 97 -8.85 6.33 -0.77
C GLU A 97 -9.79 5.14 -1.07
N ALA A 98 -11.08 5.28 -0.76
CA ALA A 98 -12.06 4.25 -1.06
C ALA A 98 -12.27 4.06 -2.57
N ALA A 99 -12.28 5.15 -3.32
CA ALA A 99 -12.38 5.13 -4.78
C ALA A 99 -11.13 4.48 -5.42
N LEU A 100 -9.92 4.85 -4.98
CA LEU A 100 -8.66 4.20 -5.37
C LEU A 100 -8.70 2.70 -5.09
N SER A 101 -9.05 2.31 -3.86
CA SER A 101 -9.13 0.90 -3.46
C SER A 101 -10.16 0.13 -4.28
N SER A 102 -11.27 0.76 -4.68
CA SER A 102 -12.26 0.12 -5.54
C SER A 102 -11.72 -0.11 -6.94
N ARG A 103 -11.02 0.86 -7.53
CA ARG A 103 -10.38 0.72 -8.83
C ARG A 103 -9.30 -0.36 -8.82
N MET A 104 -8.49 -0.39 -7.77
CA MET A 104 -7.45 -1.41 -7.58
C MET A 104 -8.04 -2.82 -7.47
N ARG A 105 -9.13 -3.00 -6.72
CA ARG A 105 -9.83 -4.30 -6.62
C ARG A 105 -10.34 -4.82 -7.97
N LEU A 106 -10.82 -3.93 -8.85
CA LEU A 106 -11.18 -4.32 -10.22
C LEU A 106 -9.96 -4.83 -10.99
N PHE A 107 -8.86 -4.11 -10.91
CA PHE A 107 -7.59 -4.51 -11.52
C PHE A 107 -7.10 -5.87 -10.98
N GLU A 108 -7.09 -6.04 -9.66
CA GLU A 108 -6.69 -7.29 -9.00
C GLU A 108 -7.56 -8.47 -9.45
N LYS A 109 -8.88 -8.27 -9.51
CA LYS A 109 -9.82 -9.29 -9.99
C LYS A 109 -9.55 -9.67 -11.45
N GLN A 110 -9.25 -8.71 -12.32
CA GLN A 110 -8.87 -8.96 -13.71
C GLN A 110 -7.57 -9.78 -13.84
N HIS A 111 -6.71 -9.72 -12.82
CA HIS A 111 -5.47 -10.49 -12.74
C HIS A 111 -5.61 -11.77 -11.90
N GLY A 112 -6.83 -12.24 -11.65
CA GLY A 112 -7.10 -13.51 -10.98
C GLY A 112 -6.89 -13.49 -9.47
N CYS A 113 -6.76 -12.31 -8.84
CA CYS A 113 -6.61 -12.25 -7.38
C CYS A 113 -7.94 -12.54 -6.68
N VAL A 114 -7.88 -13.46 -5.72
CA VAL A 114 -9.01 -13.88 -4.87
C VAL A 114 -8.93 -13.29 -3.46
N ALA A 115 -7.77 -12.78 -3.06
CA ALA A 115 -7.55 -12.15 -1.76
C ALA A 115 -6.58 -10.99 -1.87
N THR A 116 -6.84 -9.92 -1.11
CA THR A 116 -5.98 -8.75 -1.01
C THR A 116 -5.64 -8.47 0.44
N TYR A 117 -4.39 -8.18 0.70
CA TYR A 117 -3.87 -7.85 2.03
C TYR A 117 -3.31 -6.43 2.07
N THR A 118 -3.27 -5.86 3.26
CA THR A 118 -2.54 -4.63 3.56
C THR A 118 -2.01 -4.67 4.97
N LYS A 119 -0.99 -3.89 5.25
CA LYS A 119 -0.41 -3.74 6.57
C LYS A 119 -0.67 -2.34 7.10
N ILE A 120 -1.24 -2.25 8.27
CA ILE A 120 -1.51 -0.98 8.95
C ILE A 120 -0.90 -1.05 10.34
N SER A 121 -0.14 -0.03 10.72
CA SER A 121 0.37 0.08 12.09
C SER A 121 -0.78 0.07 13.10
N ALA A 122 -0.67 -0.73 14.16
CA ALA A 122 -1.66 -0.79 15.24
C ALA A 122 -1.88 0.58 15.93
N PHE A 123 -0.88 1.46 15.85
CA PHE A 123 -0.97 2.83 16.40
C PHE A 123 -1.59 3.84 15.41
N ASN A 124 -1.81 3.46 14.15
CA ASN A 124 -2.45 4.33 13.16
C ASN A 124 -3.97 4.18 13.19
N SER A 125 -4.59 4.74 14.23
CA SER A 125 -6.04 4.64 14.46
C SER A 125 -6.89 5.24 13.33
N LYS A 126 -6.37 6.26 12.61
CA LYS A 126 -7.05 6.89 11.47
C LYS A 126 -7.14 5.91 10.30
N SER A 127 -6.02 5.29 9.90
CA SER A 127 -5.99 4.30 8.82
C SER A 127 -6.77 3.04 9.19
N LEU A 128 -6.70 2.56 10.43
CA LEU A 128 -7.49 1.42 10.88
C LEU A 128 -8.99 1.67 10.79
N ARG A 129 -9.46 2.87 11.15
CA ARG A 129 -10.87 3.25 10.98
C ARG A 129 -11.27 3.33 9.51
N SER A 130 -10.43 3.91 8.67
CA SER A 130 -10.65 3.99 7.22
C SER A 130 -10.76 2.59 6.62
N ALA A 131 -9.81 1.71 6.91
CA ALA A 131 -9.82 0.33 6.44
C ALA A 131 -11.09 -0.43 6.85
N ARG A 132 -11.50 -0.35 8.12
CA ARG A 132 -12.75 -0.98 8.59
C ARG A 132 -13.99 -0.48 7.82
N ARG A 133 -14.09 0.83 7.56
CA ARG A 133 -15.18 1.41 6.77
C ARG A 133 -15.19 0.91 5.31
N MET A 134 -14.03 0.59 4.77
CA MET A 134 -13.88 -0.01 3.43
C MET A 134 -14.08 -1.53 3.41
N GLY A 135 -14.43 -2.14 4.54
CA GLY A 135 -14.71 -3.57 4.64
C GLY A 135 -13.49 -4.45 4.86
N TRP A 136 -12.31 -3.87 5.15
CA TRP A 136 -11.14 -4.64 5.53
C TRP A 136 -11.34 -5.32 6.88
N LYS A 137 -10.95 -6.60 6.95
CA LYS A 137 -11.01 -7.41 8.18
C LYS A 137 -9.59 -7.69 8.67
N PRO A 138 -9.33 -7.59 9.98
CA PRO A 138 -8.04 -7.98 10.52
C PRO A 138 -7.85 -9.50 10.36
N THR A 139 -6.71 -9.90 9.83
CA THR A 139 -6.35 -11.31 9.63
C THR A 139 -5.17 -11.73 10.46
N GLY A 140 -4.49 -10.80 11.10
CA GLY A 140 -3.35 -11.08 11.95
C GLY A 140 -2.77 -9.84 12.59
N LEU A 141 -1.92 -10.06 13.59
CA LEU A 141 -1.10 -9.06 14.25
C LEU A 141 0.35 -9.51 14.24
N VAL A 142 1.23 -8.67 13.70
CA VAL A 142 2.65 -8.95 13.59
C VAL A 142 3.43 -7.95 14.43
N LEU A 143 4.29 -8.43 15.31
CA LEU A 143 5.21 -7.64 16.09
C LEU A 143 6.60 -7.75 15.47
N ARG A 144 7.19 -6.59 15.16
CA ARG A 144 8.61 -6.50 14.79
C ARG A 144 9.42 -6.10 16.03
N VAL A 145 10.26 -6.98 16.50
CA VAL A 145 11.13 -6.72 17.65
C VAL A 145 12.51 -6.28 17.15
N ARG A 146 13.03 -5.19 17.67
CA ARG A 146 14.38 -4.71 17.33
C ARG A 146 15.39 -5.68 17.92
N GLY A 147 16.03 -6.47 17.05
CA GLY A 147 17.09 -7.40 17.46
C GLY A 147 18.40 -6.67 17.78
N SER A 148 19.21 -7.28 18.62
CA SER A 148 20.59 -6.92 18.90
C SER A 148 21.45 -7.00 17.63
N LYS A 149 22.61 -6.38 17.64
CA LYS A 149 23.58 -6.05 16.57
C LYS A 149 23.90 -7.08 15.47
N SER A 150 23.30 -8.24 15.42
CA SER A 150 23.59 -9.33 14.46
C SER A 150 22.60 -9.45 13.28
N GLY A 151 22.02 -8.36 12.82
CA GLY A 151 21.54 -8.24 11.44
C GLY A 151 20.16 -8.81 11.08
N GLY A 152 19.36 -9.27 12.00
CA GLY A 152 18.01 -9.74 11.71
C GLY A 152 16.98 -9.18 12.70
N TRP A 153 15.81 -8.73 12.19
CA TRP A 153 14.70 -8.39 13.05
C TRP A 153 13.80 -9.62 13.17
N PRO A 154 13.71 -10.26 14.35
CA PRO A 154 12.73 -11.32 14.53
C PRO A 154 11.32 -10.74 14.39
N ILE A 155 10.49 -11.46 13.67
CA ILE A 155 9.08 -11.19 13.53
C ILE A 155 8.34 -12.23 14.31
N VAL A 156 7.48 -11.75 15.17
CA VAL A 156 6.58 -12.60 15.93
C VAL A 156 5.17 -12.35 15.41
N THR A 157 4.56 -13.37 14.83
CA THR A 157 3.11 -13.34 14.56
C THR A 157 2.41 -13.65 15.85
N LEU A 158 1.70 -12.66 16.39
CA LEU A 158 0.99 -12.80 17.64
C LEU A 158 -0.37 -13.47 17.46
N TRP A 159 -0.96 -13.31 16.28
CA TRP A 159 -2.27 -13.86 15.95
C TRP A 159 -2.49 -13.80 14.44
N GLY A 160 -3.17 -14.80 13.87
CA GLY A 160 -3.68 -14.77 12.51
C GLY A 160 -3.33 -15.98 11.66
N SER A 161 -4.00 -16.09 10.51
CA SER A 161 -3.82 -17.15 9.53
C SER A 161 -2.74 -16.84 8.48
N MET A 162 -2.07 -15.71 8.57
CA MET A 162 -0.94 -15.41 7.68
C MET A 162 0.22 -16.29 8.12
N HIS A 163 0.65 -17.18 7.24
CA HIS A 163 1.86 -17.99 7.47
C HIS A 163 3.04 -17.04 7.70
N PRO A 164 3.64 -17.03 8.89
CA PRO A 164 4.81 -16.21 9.13
C PRO A 164 5.94 -16.83 8.32
N LEU A 165 6.40 -16.16 7.29
CA LEU A 165 7.70 -16.48 6.72
C LEU A 165 8.77 -15.98 7.68
N VAL A 166 9.08 -16.78 8.68
CA VAL A 166 10.33 -16.67 9.41
C VAL A 166 11.43 -17.19 8.50
N ARG A 167 11.96 -16.36 7.64
CA ARG A 167 13.27 -16.63 7.06
C ARG A 167 14.31 -16.24 8.11
N LEU A 168 14.68 -17.20 8.94
CA LEU A 168 15.99 -17.17 9.58
C LEU A 168 17.01 -17.25 8.45
N ARG A 169 17.72 -16.17 8.15
CA ARG A 169 18.92 -16.24 7.34
C ARG A 169 19.89 -17.10 8.12
N SER A 170 20.07 -18.34 7.70
CA SER A 170 21.27 -19.10 8.01
C SER A 170 22.47 -18.31 7.50
N LYS A 171 23.51 -18.24 8.31
CA LYS A 171 24.82 -17.63 8.04
C LYS A 171 25.40 -18.09 6.72
#